data_6037c251ba4518d836417b103a8fda4c
#
_entry.id   6037c251ba4518d836417b103a8fda4c
#
_cell.length_a   1.000
_cell.length_b   1.000
_cell.length_c   1.000
_cell.angle_alpha   90.00
_cell.angle_beta   90.00
_cell.angle_gamma   90.00
#
_symmetry.space_group_name_H-M   'P 1'
#
loop_
_entity.id
_entity.type
_entity.pdbx_description
1 polymer ?
#
loop_
_entity_poly.entity_id
_entity_poly.type
_entity_poly.pdbx_seq_one_letter_code
_entity_poly.pdbx_strand_id
1 'polypeptide(L)'
;LEEVQAHADRIKESDIIFLRTDMDKLYRTERWSDQPYLTEEAMEWLVSLNPKVIGTDAAGFEVPGTDYQPNHLTMFKNNIAMVESATNLAAVGDARVKVYILPLPIEGVEASPVRIIAEC
;
A
#
# COMPACT_ATOMS: atom_id res chain seq x y z
N LEU A 1 11.63 8.34 -4.20
CA LEU A 1 11.53 7.82 -5.57
C LEU A 1 12.59 6.74 -5.84
N GLU A 2 13.87 6.99 -5.62
CA GLU A 2 14.95 6.04 -5.91
C GLU A 2 14.75 4.67 -5.25
N GLU A 3 14.26 4.64 -4.00
CA GLU A 3 14.01 3.40 -3.25
C GLU A 3 12.96 2.51 -3.95
N VAL A 4 11.87 3.09 -4.45
CA VAL A 4 10.85 2.32 -5.17
C VAL A 4 11.30 1.93 -6.57
N GLN A 5 12.06 2.79 -7.26
CA GLN A 5 12.60 2.51 -8.59
C GLN A 5 13.63 1.39 -8.59
N ALA A 6 14.33 1.16 -7.49
CA ALA A 6 15.26 0.04 -7.35
C ALA A 6 14.60 -1.35 -7.55
N HIS A 7 13.28 -1.42 -7.50
CA HIS A 7 12.50 -2.64 -7.69
C HIS A 7 11.71 -2.67 -9.02
N ALA A 8 11.96 -1.74 -9.93
CA ALA A 8 11.21 -1.57 -11.18
C ALA A 8 11.14 -2.84 -12.05
N ASP A 9 12.24 -3.58 -12.14
CA ASP A 9 12.39 -4.81 -12.92
C ASP A 9 11.47 -5.95 -12.43
N ARG A 10 10.99 -5.85 -11.20
CA ARG A 10 10.14 -6.85 -10.54
C ARG A 10 8.64 -6.55 -10.70
N ILE A 11 8.28 -5.33 -11.08
CA ILE A 11 6.90 -4.87 -11.15
C ILE A 11 6.38 -5.04 -12.59
N LYS A 12 5.17 -5.57 -12.71
CA LYS A 12 4.47 -5.74 -13.99
C LYS A 12 3.13 -5.02 -13.94
N GLU A 13 2.63 -4.66 -15.11
CA GLU A 13 1.28 -4.14 -15.24
C GLU A 13 0.25 -5.04 -14.57
N SER A 14 -0.73 -4.45 -13.93
CA SER A 14 -1.81 -5.12 -13.19
C SER A 14 -1.37 -5.87 -11.93
N ASP A 15 -0.17 -5.66 -11.44
CA ASP A 15 0.27 -6.22 -10.16
C ASP A 15 -0.47 -5.63 -8.96
N ILE A 16 -0.43 -6.35 -7.87
CA ILE A 16 -0.68 -5.87 -6.52
C ILE A 16 0.68 -5.61 -5.89
N ILE A 17 0.95 -4.34 -5.55
CA ILE A 17 2.23 -3.92 -4.97
C ILE A 17 2.03 -3.69 -3.48
N PHE A 18 2.80 -4.37 -2.63
CA PHE A 18 2.87 -4.07 -1.20
C PHE A 18 4.21 -3.46 -0.83
N LEU A 19 4.17 -2.31 -0.19
CA LEU A 19 5.33 -1.62 0.40
C LEU A 19 5.43 -2.04 1.86
N ARG A 20 6.45 -2.83 2.17
CA ARG A 20 6.72 -3.27 3.52
C ARG A 20 7.65 -2.27 4.22
N THR A 21 7.20 -1.73 5.33
CA THR A 21 7.94 -0.77 6.17
C THR A 21 8.21 -1.29 7.58
N ASP A 22 7.69 -2.49 7.90
CA ASP A 22 7.70 -3.09 9.25
C ASP A 22 6.94 -2.26 10.31
N MET A 23 6.11 -1.32 9.88
CA MET A 23 5.27 -0.52 10.78
C MET A 23 4.21 -1.36 11.49
N ASP A 24 3.79 -2.48 10.93
CA ASP A 24 2.86 -3.40 11.59
C ASP A 24 3.35 -3.87 12.97
N LYS A 25 4.68 -3.93 13.19
CA LYS A 25 5.30 -4.25 14.47
C LYS A 25 5.14 -3.15 15.53
N LEU A 26 4.86 -1.94 15.11
CA LEU A 26 4.69 -0.75 15.96
C LEU A 26 3.22 -0.40 16.20
N TYR A 27 2.29 -1.19 15.66
CA TYR A 27 0.86 -0.97 15.82
C TYR A 27 0.47 -0.88 17.31
N ARG A 28 -0.33 0.15 17.66
CA ARG A 28 -0.74 0.48 19.04
C ARG A 28 0.39 0.89 19.99
N THR A 29 1.55 1.29 19.47
CA THR A 29 2.59 1.96 20.25
C THR A 29 2.61 3.45 19.92
N GLU A 30 3.28 4.27 20.75
CA GLU A 30 3.48 5.70 20.47
C GLU A 30 4.21 5.96 19.15
N ARG A 31 5.03 4.98 18.69
CA ARG A 31 5.80 5.06 17.46
C ARG A 31 4.99 4.75 16.20
N TRP A 32 3.71 4.43 16.32
CA TRP A 32 2.84 4.20 15.15
C TRP A 32 2.73 5.44 14.24
N SER A 33 2.81 6.63 14.84
CA SER A 33 2.78 7.91 14.11
C SER A 33 4.09 8.28 13.41
N ASP A 34 5.19 7.55 13.67
CA ASP A 34 6.51 7.79 13.03
C ASP A 34 6.58 7.16 11.63
N GLN A 35 5.45 6.84 11.03
CA GLN A 35 5.40 6.11 9.77
C GLN A 35 6.15 6.82 8.63
N PRO A 36 6.81 6.06 7.75
CA PRO A 36 7.32 6.57 6.50
C PRO A 36 6.16 6.92 5.57
N TYR A 37 6.43 7.78 4.60
CA TYR A 37 5.47 8.19 3.58
C TYR A 37 6.09 8.14 2.18
N LEU A 38 5.27 8.15 1.16
CA LEU A 38 5.71 8.32 -0.22
C LEU A 38 5.69 9.80 -0.60
N THR A 39 6.73 10.24 -1.31
CA THR A 39 6.66 11.52 -2.01
C THR A 39 5.65 11.44 -3.15
N GLU A 40 5.03 12.56 -3.52
CA GLU A 40 4.08 12.62 -4.65
C GLU A 40 4.71 12.06 -5.92
N GLU A 41 5.96 12.41 -6.21
CA GLU A 41 6.72 11.90 -7.36
C GLU A 41 6.89 10.37 -7.32
N ALA A 42 7.13 9.78 -6.15
CA ALA A 42 7.24 8.33 -6.00
C ALA A 42 5.89 7.63 -6.23
N MET A 43 4.80 8.24 -5.75
CA MET A 43 3.45 7.72 -5.98
C MET A 43 3.06 7.83 -7.47
N GLU A 44 3.32 8.96 -8.12
CA GLU A 44 3.07 9.14 -9.56
C GLU A 44 3.83 8.10 -10.39
N TRP A 45 5.08 7.83 -10.03
CA TRP A 45 5.86 6.79 -10.69
C TRP A 45 5.26 5.40 -10.49
N LEU A 46 4.87 5.00 -9.28
CA LEU A 46 4.21 3.71 -9.02
C LEU A 46 2.91 3.58 -9.80
N VAL A 47 2.10 4.62 -9.84
CA VAL A 47 0.84 4.67 -10.60
C VAL A 47 1.09 4.53 -12.09
N SER A 48 2.18 5.09 -12.63
CA SER A 48 2.54 4.98 -14.05
C SER A 48 2.81 3.54 -14.51
N LEU A 49 3.11 2.63 -13.58
CA LEU A 49 3.27 1.20 -13.84
C LEU A 49 1.94 0.45 -13.98
N ASN A 50 0.81 1.16 -13.82
CA ASN A 50 -0.54 0.63 -13.94
C ASN A 50 -0.83 -0.59 -13.04
N PRO A 51 -0.54 -0.55 -11.73
CA PRO A 51 -0.90 -1.62 -10.81
C PRO A 51 -2.42 -1.64 -10.58
N LYS A 52 -2.94 -2.75 -10.05
CA LYS A 52 -4.34 -2.84 -9.60
C LYS A 52 -4.54 -2.31 -8.18
N VAL A 53 -3.56 -2.56 -7.34
CA VAL A 53 -3.59 -2.20 -5.92
C VAL A 53 -2.19 -1.76 -5.51
N ILE A 54 -2.12 -0.72 -4.68
CA ILE A 54 -0.92 -0.39 -3.92
C ILE A 54 -1.28 -0.48 -2.44
N GLY A 55 -0.52 -1.25 -1.68
CA GLY A 55 -0.74 -1.47 -0.26
C GLY A 55 0.49 -1.20 0.59
N THR A 56 0.29 -1.01 1.89
CA THR A 56 1.36 -0.83 2.88
C THR A 56 0.96 -1.41 4.24
N ASP A 57 1.95 -1.74 5.06
CA ASP A 57 1.79 -2.08 6.47
C ASP A 57 1.84 -0.84 7.40
N ALA A 58 2.09 0.35 6.85
CA ALA A 58 1.93 1.62 7.55
C ALA A 58 0.46 2.06 7.63
N ALA A 59 0.16 3.09 8.43
CA ALA A 59 -1.18 3.65 8.55
C ALA A 59 -1.66 4.38 7.28
N GLY A 60 -0.75 4.70 6.37
CA GLY A 60 -1.07 5.36 5.11
C GLY A 60 0.17 5.67 4.29
N PHE A 61 -0.02 6.48 3.26
CA PHE A 61 1.02 6.88 2.31
C PHE A 61 1.38 8.36 2.39
N GLU A 62 0.64 9.14 3.19
CA GLU A 62 0.78 10.58 3.28
C GLU A 62 1.76 10.99 4.37
N VAL A 63 2.21 12.23 4.29
CA VAL A 63 3.00 12.86 5.36
C VAL A 63 2.17 12.86 6.65
N PRO A 64 2.67 12.29 7.75
CA PRO A 64 1.93 12.24 9.01
C PRO A 64 1.52 13.64 9.51
N GLY A 65 0.29 13.75 10.02
CA GLY A 65 -0.22 14.99 10.62
C GLY A 65 -0.69 16.04 9.63
N THR A 66 -0.88 15.68 8.35
CA THR A 66 -1.48 16.58 7.35
C THR A 66 -2.85 16.07 6.88
N ASP A 67 -3.76 17.01 6.59
CA ASP A 67 -5.04 16.70 5.95
C ASP A 67 -4.92 16.67 4.41
N TYR A 68 -3.77 17.06 3.86
CA TYR A 68 -3.50 17.01 2.44
C TYR A 68 -3.14 15.59 2.02
N GLN A 69 -3.90 15.02 1.09
CA GLN A 69 -3.82 13.60 0.68
C GLN A 69 -3.57 13.45 -0.83
N PRO A 70 -2.44 13.92 -1.37
CA PRO A 70 -2.14 13.87 -2.80
C PRO A 70 -1.96 12.43 -3.31
N ASN A 71 -1.39 11.54 -2.51
CA ASN A 71 -1.15 10.16 -2.89
C ASN A 71 -2.47 9.39 -3.05
N HIS A 72 -3.42 9.57 -2.12
CA HIS A 72 -4.78 9.03 -2.23
C HIS A 72 -5.46 9.51 -3.51
N LEU A 73 -5.42 10.83 -3.75
CA LEU A 73 -6.03 11.43 -4.94
C LEU A 73 -5.42 10.88 -6.24
N THR A 74 -4.10 10.72 -6.28
CA THR A 74 -3.39 10.20 -7.45
C THR A 74 -3.78 8.76 -7.73
N MET A 75 -3.85 7.89 -6.71
CA MET A 75 -4.30 6.51 -6.87
C MET A 75 -5.75 6.43 -7.36
N PHE A 76 -6.68 7.12 -6.71
CA PHE A 76 -8.11 7.02 -7.03
C PHE A 76 -8.46 7.60 -8.40
N LYS A 77 -7.81 8.70 -8.82
CA LYS A 77 -7.95 9.24 -10.18
C LYS A 77 -7.54 8.23 -11.27
N ASN A 78 -6.65 7.30 -10.94
CA ASN A 78 -6.18 6.26 -11.84
C ASN A 78 -6.86 4.90 -11.61
N ASN A 79 -7.95 4.84 -10.84
CA ASN A 79 -8.70 3.62 -10.51
C ASN A 79 -7.83 2.53 -9.85
N ILE A 80 -6.86 2.93 -9.06
CA ILE A 80 -6.00 2.02 -8.30
C ILE A 80 -6.56 1.92 -6.88
N ALA A 81 -6.85 0.70 -6.43
CA ALA A 81 -7.31 0.47 -5.08
C ALA A 81 -6.16 0.58 -4.07
N MET A 82 -6.48 0.97 -2.84
CA MET A 82 -5.53 1.16 -1.76
C MET A 82 -5.78 0.17 -0.63
N VAL A 83 -4.69 -0.31 -0.03
CA VAL A 83 -4.70 -1.09 1.20
C VAL A 83 -3.74 -0.46 2.20
N GLU A 84 -4.21 -0.20 3.40
CA GLU A 84 -3.43 0.36 4.49
C GLU A 84 -3.43 -0.56 5.69
N SER A 85 -2.45 -0.39 6.58
CA SER A 85 -2.35 -1.16 7.82
C SER A 85 -2.36 -2.68 7.62
N ALA A 86 -1.77 -3.16 6.53
CA ALA A 86 -1.56 -4.59 6.33
C ALA A 86 -0.62 -5.13 7.40
N THR A 87 -0.74 -6.41 7.73
CA THR A 87 0.14 -7.05 8.70
C THR A 87 0.75 -8.32 8.13
N ASN A 88 1.86 -8.75 8.74
CA ASN A 88 2.54 -10.00 8.41
C ASN A 88 3.11 -10.07 6.97
N LEU A 89 3.39 -8.94 6.34
CA LEU A 89 4.02 -8.92 5.00
C LEU A 89 5.39 -9.62 5.00
N ALA A 90 6.08 -9.61 6.14
CA ALA A 90 7.36 -10.30 6.31
C ALA A 90 7.28 -11.82 6.04
N ALA A 91 6.13 -12.46 6.25
CA ALA A 91 5.96 -13.89 6.01
C ALA A 91 5.98 -14.26 4.51
N VAL A 92 5.65 -13.31 3.65
CA VAL A 92 5.70 -13.48 2.19
C VAL A 92 7.12 -13.21 1.66
N GLY A 93 7.86 -12.33 2.33
CA GLY A 93 9.18 -11.88 1.88
C GLY A 93 9.10 -11.11 0.56
N ASP A 94 10.11 -11.27 -0.29
CA ASP A 94 10.23 -10.58 -1.58
C ASP A 94 9.70 -11.39 -2.76
N ALA A 95 9.00 -12.49 -2.52
CA ALA A 95 8.50 -13.35 -3.57
C ALA A 95 7.30 -12.74 -4.31
N ARG A 96 7.18 -13.02 -5.59
CA ARG A 96 5.93 -12.85 -6.32
C ARG A 96 5.02 -14.01 -6.00
N VAL A 97 3.87 -13.73 -5.43
CA VAL A 97 2.89 -14.72 -5.00
C VAL A 97 1.51 -14.32 -5.51
N LYS A 98 0.60 -15.26 -5.55
CA LYS A 98 -0.79 -14.97 -5.83
C LYS A 98 -1.45 -14.43 -4.56
N VAL A 99 -2.15 -13.30 -4.69
CA VAL A 99 -2.79 -12.60 -3.56
C VAL A 99 -4.28 -12.46 -3.81
N TYR A 100 -5.06 -12.68 -2.76
CA TYR A 100 -6.50 -12.40 -2.72
C TYR A 100 -6.75 -11.34 -1.64
N ILE A 101 -7.46 -10.28 -2.02
CA ILE A 101 -7.91 -9.22 -1.11
C ILE A 101 -9.43 -9.29 -1.06
N LEU A 102 -9.98 -9.58 0.11
CA LEU A 102 -11.39 -9.86 0.31
C LEU A 102 -12.01 -8.78 1.20
N PRO A 103 -12.60 -7.72 0.62
CA PRO A 103 -13.31 -6.70 1.36
C PRO A 103 -14.65 -7.22 1.88
N LEU A 104 -15.17 -6.59 2.94
CA LEU A 104 -16.54 -6.83 3.41
C LEU A 104 -17.54 -6.10 2.50
N PRO A 105 -18.65 -6.72 2.11
CA PRO A 105 -19.68 -6.10 1.27
C PRO A 105 -20.58 -5.18 2.10
N ILE A 106 -20.04 -4.06 2.56
CA ILE A 106 -20.77 -3.07 3.36
C ILE A 106 -21.30 -2.00 2.43
N GLU A 107 -22.61 -1.77 2.42
CA GLU A 107 -23.23 -0.74 1.59
C GLU A 107 -23.00 0.66 2.18
N GLY A 108 -22.72 1.64 1.33
CA GLY A 108 -22.64 3.06 1.70
C GLY A 108 -21.33 3.48 2.36
N VAL A 109 -20.26 2.67 2.26
CA VAL A 109 -18.93 3.03 2.77
C VAL A 109 -17.90 3.05 1.63
N GLU A 110 -16.91 3.92 1.77
CA GLU A 110 -15.79 4.02 0.82
C GLU A 110 -14.65 3.03 1.12
N ALA A 111 -14.62 2.47 2.33
CA ALA A 111 -13.59 1.52 2.76
C ALA A 111 -14.17 0.46 3.72
N SER A 112 -13.52 -0.68 3.79
CA SER A 112 -13.85 -1.74 4.74
C SER A 112 -12.60 -2.49 5.21
N PRO A 113 -12.65 -3.17 6.37
CA PRO A 113 -11.65 -4.16 6.69
C PRO A 113 -11.55 -5.23 5.59
N VAL A 114 -10.32 -5.71 5.34
CA VAL A 114 -10.07 -6.75 4.35
C VAL A 114 -9.33 -7.93 4.95
N ARG A 115 -9.61 -9.13 4.43
CA ARG A 115 -8.75 -10.29 4.62
C ARG A 115 -7.82 -10.40 3.42
N ILE A 116 -6.50 -10.47 3.68
CA ILE A 116 -5.49 -10.71 2.64
C ILE A 116 -4.96 -12.14 2.80
N ILE A 117 -4.91 -12.88 1.70
CA ILE A 117 -4.39 -14.24 1.66
C ILE A 117 -3.33 -14.29 0.55
N ALA A 118 -2.14 -14.81 0.87
CA ALA A 118 -1.07 -15.06 -0.09
C ALA A 118 -0.82 -16.56 -0.21
N GLU A 119 -0.73 -17.06 -1.44
CA GLU A 119 -0.29 -18.41 -1.74
C GLU A 119 1.24 -18.40 -1.88
N CYS A 120 1.93 -18.97 -0.89
CA CYS A 120 3.39 -19.07 -0.85
C CYS A 120 3.87 -20.46 -1.30
#